data_c74eefc35983a9d579c8ba9d2e1d2a9c
#
_entry.id   c74eefc35983a9d579c8ba9d2e1d2a9c
#
_cell.length_a   1.000
_cell.length_b   1.000
_cell.length_c   1.000
_cell.angle_alpha   90.00
_cell.angle_beta   90.00
_cell.angle_gamma   90.00
#
_symmetry.space_group_name_H-M   'P 1'
#
loop_
_entity.id
_entity.type
_entity.pdbx_description
1 polymer ?
#
loop_
_entity_poly.entity_id
_entity_poly.type
_entity_poly.pdbx_seq_one_letter_code
_entity_poly.pdbx_strand_id
1 'polypeptide(L)'
;LEYRWQKGQSSGRAEPVAAAVMIYAGDSMSPVLLLIIMFVCSALGGMIWGMIPAVFKANWNTNETLFTLMLNYVAMQVVTYCIVFWENPKGSNTVGIINQATKGGWLPELFGQKYGWNVVIVLILTVGMFIYLKYCKQGYEIAVVGESENTARYAGIQVKKVIIRTMAISGAICGIAGFVIVSGASHTISTATAGGRGFTAIIVAWLSKFNTFIMVAVSFGIVFMNQG
;
A
#
# COMPACT_ATOMS: atom_id res chain seq x y z
N LEU A 1 21.53 15.84 -2.23
CA LEU A 1 20.20 16.36 -1.87
C LEU A 1 19.10 15.63 -2.66
N GLU A 2 19.29 15.30 -3.93
CA GLU A 2 18.33 14.53 -4.73
C GLU A 2 18.07 13.11 -4.20
N TYR A 3 19.09 12.45 -3.68
CA TYR A 3 19.00 11.10 -3.13
C TYR A 3 18.12 11.00 -1.87
N ARG A 4 17.89 12.12 -1.21
CA ARG A 4 17.06 12.21 0.00
C ARG A 4 15.56 12.26 -0.31
N TRP A 5 15.18 12.75 -1.48
CA TRP A 5 13.79 12.95 -1.88
C TRP A 5 13.12 11.66 -2.36
N GLN A 6 13.89 10.71 -2.87
CA GLN A 6 13.35 9.46 -3.42
C GLN A 6 12.91 8.44 -2.37
N LYS A 7 13.33 8.58 -1.12
CA LYS A 7 13.11 7.55 -0.08
C LYS A 7 11.72 7.51 0.55
N GLY A 8 10.83 8.44 0.28
CA GLY A 8 9.63 8.62 1.10
C GLY A 8 8.27 8.37 0.45
N GLN A 9 8.18 8.01 -0.82
CA GLN A 9 6.99 8.41 -1.59
C GLN A 9 5.81 7.45 -1.72
N SER A 10 5.77 6.24 -1.25
CA SER A 10 4.60 5.45 -1.65
C SER A 10 4.00 4.44 -0.70
N SER A 11 4.68 3.98 0.30
CA SER A 11 4.09 2.99 1.23
C SER A 11 3.67 3.58 2.59
N GLY A 12 4.05 4.81 2.92
CA GLY A 12 3.79 5.44 4.21
C GLY A 12 2.32 5.73 4.55
N ARG A 13 1.38 5.42 3.66
CA ARG A 13 -0.02 5.87 3.81
C ARG A 13 -0.86 5.02 4.76
N ALA A 14 -0.59 3.73 4.85
CA ALA A 14 -1.37 2.82 5.66
C ALA A 14 -0.56 2.18 6.80
N GLU A 15 0.76 2.32 6.80
CA GLU A 15 1.64 1.87 7.88
C GLU A 15 1.23 2.43 9.25
N PRO A 16 0.89 3.74 9.38
CA PRO A 16 0.46 4.29 10.66
C PRO A 16 -0.83 3.66 11.19
N VAL A 17 -1.76 3.28 10.31
CA VAL A 17 -3.02 2.65 10.74
C VAL A 17 -2.76 1.26 11.28
N ALA A 18 -1.95 0.46 10.60
CA ALA A 18 -1.56 -0.87 11.07
C ALA A 18 -0.83 -0.80 12.42
N ALA A 19 0.11 0.15 12.55
CA ALA A 19 0.86 0.32 13.79
C ALA A 19 0.02 0.89 14.93
N ALA A 20 -0.90 1.82 14.67
CA ALA A 20 -1.83 2.30 15.69
C ALA A 20 -2.61 1.13 16.30
N VAL A 21 -3.19 0.27 15.46
CA VAL A 21 -3.92 -0.91 15.93
C VAL A 21 -2.99 -1.84 16.73
N MET A 22 -1.76 -2.04 16.27
CA MET A 22 -0.78 -2.89 16.94
C MET A 22 -0.37 -2.34 18.30
N ILE A 23 -0.22 -1.02 18.46
CA ILE A 23 0.14 -0.36 19.72
C ILE A 23 -1.03 -0.37 20.70
N TYR A 24 -2.25 -0.02 20.23
CA TYR A 24 -3.39 0.14 21.12
C TYR A 24 -4.11 -1.16 21.50
N ALA A 25 -4.09 -2.17 20.62
CA ALA A 25 -4.80 -3.43 20.81
C ALA A 25 -3.88 -4.64 21.06
N GLY A 26 -2.56 -4.46 20.98
CA GLY A 26 -1.59 -5.55 21.02
C GLY A 26 -1.60 -6.38 22.31
N ASP A 27 -1.92 -5.78 23.45
CA ASP A 27 -1.90 -6.45 24.76
C ASP A 27 -3.27 -7.00 25.19
N SER A 28 -4.36 -6.63 24.51
CA SER A 28 -5.73 -6.93 24.94
C SER A 28 -6.40 -8.08 24.19
N MET A 29 -5.83 -8.57 23.09
CA MET A 29 -6.51 -9.48 22.16
C MET A 29 -5.66 -10.70 21.79
N SER A 30 -6.34 -11.78 21.36
CA SER A 30 -5.64 -12.95 20.81
C SER A 30 -4.84 -12.56 19.55
N PRO A 31 -3.63 -13.14 19.33
CA PRO A 31 -2.75 -12.74 18.21
C PRO A 31 -3.41 -12.84 16.84
N VAL A 32 -4.26 -13.85 16.64
CA VAL A 32 -4.96 -14.06 15.35
C VAL A 32 -6.01 -12.98 15.10
N LEU A 33 -6.80 -12.64 16.14
CA LEU A 33 -7.82 -11.61 16.02
C LEU A 33 -7.19 -10.24 15.77
N LEU A 34 -6.08 -9.95 16.43
CA LEU A 34 -5.31 -8.73 16.21
C LEU A 34 -4.81 -8.60 14.75
N LEU A 35 -4.26 -9.68 14.18
CA LEU A 35 -3.82 -9.69 12.78
C LEU A 35 -4.97 -9.42 11.79
N ILE A 36 -6.14 -10.02 12.03
CA ILE A 36 -7.33 -9.79 11.19
C ILE A 36 -7.77 -8.32 11.27
N ILE A 37 -7.85 -7.77 12.47
CA ILE A 37 -8.24 -6.37 12.67
C ILE A 37 -7.22 -5.43 12.01
N MET A 38 -5.91 -5.66 12.20
CA MET A 38 -4.85 -4.89 11.56
C MET A 38 -4.97 -4.92 10.03
N PHE A 39 -5.22 -6.11 9.46
CA PHE A 39 -5.40 -6.28 8.01
C PHE A 39 -6.59 -5.46 7.49
N VAL A 40 -7.75 -5.58 8.14
CA VAL A 40 -8.97 -4.86 7.74
C VAL A 40 -8.81 -3.35 7.92
N CYS A 41 -8.32 -2.89 9.08
CA CYS A 41 -8.12 -1.47 9.35
C CYS A 41 -7.10 -0.84 8.39
N SER A 42 -6.02 -1.55 8.06
CA SER A 42 -5.01 -1.07 7.13
C SER A 42 -5.56 -0.98 5.69
N ALA A 43 -6.35 -1.97 5.26
CA ALA A 43 -7.02 -1.95 3.96
C ALA A 43 -8.03 -0.80 3.87
N LEU A 44 -8.84 -0.58 4.91
CA LEU A 44 -9.80 0.52 4.99
C LEU A 44 -9.12 1.88 5.04
N GLY A 45 -8.07 2.03 5.82
CA GLY A 45 -7.28 3.27 5.89
C GLY A 45 -6.67 3.63 4.53
N GLY A 46 -6.09 2.66 3.84
CA GLY A 46 -5.56 2.84 2.49
C GLY A 46 -6.66 3.17 1.47
N MET A 47 -7.83 2.52 1.56
CA MET A 47 -8.99 2.79 0.71
C MET A 47 -9.49 4.24 0.89
N ILE A 48 -9.73 4.67 2.12
CA ILE A 48 -10.19 6.03 2.43
C ILE A 48 -9.22 7.07 1.89
N TRP A 49 -7.91 6.88 2.13
CA TRP A 49 -6.88 7.78 1.62
C TRP A 49 -6.85 7.83 0.10
N GLY A 50 -6.97 6.68 -0.58
CA GLY A 50 -7.01 6.59 -2.04
C GLY A 50 -8.28 7.17 -2.67
N MET A 51 -9.40 7.24 -1.92
CA MET A 51 -10.64 7.86 -2.40
C MET A 51 -10.54 9.40 -2.49
N ILE A 52 -9.71 10.05 -1.69
CA ILE A 52 -9.57 11.52 -1.70
C ILE A 52 -9.23 12.02 -3.11
N PRO A 53 -8.11 11.63 -3.75
CA PRO A 53 -7.79 12.09 -5.11
C PRO A 53 -8.82 11.62 -6.15
N ALA A 54 -9.43 10.45 -5.93
CA ALA A 54 -10.44 9.92 -6.83
C ALA A 54 -11.69 10.81 -6.91
N VAL A 55 -12.17 11.29 -5.78
CA VAL A 55 -13.33 12.20 -5.71
C VAL A 55 -13.01 13.52 -6.39
N PHE A 56 -11.83 14.09 -6.16
CA PHE A 56 -11.39 15.32 -6.83
C PHE A 56 -11.27 15.14 -8.33
N LYS A 57 -10.67 14.06 -8.80
CA LYS A 57 -10.58 13.71 -10.23
C LYS A 57 -11.96 13.55 -10.86
N ALA A 58 -12.85 12.80 -10.22
CA ALA A 58 -14.18 12.50 -10.76
C ALA A 58 -15.11 13.72 -10.86
N ASN A 59 -14.99 14.68 -9.93
CA ASN A 59 -15.87 15.84 -9.88
C ASN A 59 -15.32 17.09 -10.56
N TRP A 60 -14.02 17.37 -10.40
CA TRP A 60 -13.38 18.60 -10.91
C TRP A 60 -12.40 18.35 -12.05
N ASN A 61 -12.24 17.11 -12.50
CA ASN A 61 -11.31 16.74 -13.56
C ASN A 61 -9.87 17.26 -13.32
N THR A 62 -9.45 17.29 -12.05
CA THR A 62 -8.12 17.76 -11.64
C THR A 62 -7.04 16.85 -12.21
N ASN A 63 -5.81 17.39 -12.33
CA ASN A 63 -4.66 16.58 -12.70
C ASN A 63 -4.33 15.60 -11.56
N GLU A 64 -4.60 14.31 -11.82
CA GLU A 64 -4.45 13.22 -10.84
C GLU A 64 -3.01 13.10 -10.34
N THR A 65 -2.03 13.23 -11.24
CA THR A 65 -0.62 13.07 -10.90
C THR A 65 -0.15 14.15 -9.93
N LEU A 66 -0.47 15.41 -10.20
CA LEU A 66 -0.10 16.52 -9.32
C LEU A 66 -0.78 16.43 -7.97
N PHE A 67 -2.09 16.09 -7.97
CA PHE A 67 -2.85 15.97 -6.73
C PHE A 67 -2.34 14.82 -5.84
N THR A 68 -2.04 13.66 -6.44
CA THR A 68 -1.50 12.51 -5.70
C THR A 68 -0.09 12.79 -5.17
N LEU A 69 0.75 13.53 -5.90
CA LEU A 69 2.06 13.96 -5.41
C LEU A 69 1.92 14.88 -4.18
N MET A 70 1.04 15.88 -4.23
CA MET A 70 0.79 16.75 -3.07
C MET A 70 0.27 15.96 -1.87
N LEU A 71 -0.70 15.08 -2.09
CA LEU A 71 -1.24 14.23 -1.02
C LEU A 71 -0.18 13.31 -0.40
N ASN A 72 0.81 12.92 -1.19
CA ASN A 72 1.93 12.12 -0.70
C ASN A 72 2.80 12.90 0.32
N TYR A 73 3.06 14.19 0.08
CA TYR A 73 3.75 15.03 1.07
C TYR A 73 2.96 15.19 2.36
N VAL A 74 1.64 15.38 2.25
CA VAL A 74 0.74 15.41 3.43
C VAL A 74 0.83 14.09 4.19
N ALA A 75 0.80 12.96 3.50
CA ALA A 75 0.93 11.64 4.12
C ALA A 75 2.26 11.47 4.87
N MET A 76 3.38 11.94 4.29
CA MET A 76 4.68 11.91 4.97
C MET A 76 4.67 12.71 6.27
N GLN A 77 4.03 13.89 6.28
CA GLN A 77 3.92 14.69 7.50
C GLN A 77 3.05 14.03 8.56
N VAL A 78 1.95 13.38 8.14
CA VAL A 78 1.10 12.61 9.07
C VAL A 78 1.89 11.45 9.69
N VAL A 79 2.66 10.71 8.88
CA VAL A 79 3.52 9.62 9.39
C VAL A 79 4.56 10.16 10.37
N THR A 80 5.22 11.28 10.04
CA THR A 80 6.22 11.91 10.93
C THR A 80 5.58 12.34 12.25
N TYR A 81 4.39 12.92 12.20
CA TYR A 81 3.63 13.27 13.40
C TYR A 81 3.31 12.05 14.26
N CYS A 82 2.84 10.96 13.64
CA CYS A 82 2.57 9.70 14.34
C CYS A 82 3.84 9.11 14.99
N ILE A 83 4.98 9.18 14.30
CA ILE A 83 6.27 8.71 14.85
C ILE A 83 6.65 9.52 16.06
N VAL A 84 6.61 10.86 16.01
CA VAL A 84 6.91 11.71 17.15
C VAL A 84 5.97 11.47 18.34
N PHE A 85 4.70 11.19 18.04
CA PHE A 85 3.71 10.89 19.09
C PHE A 85 3.95 9.54 19.78
N TRP A 86 4.41 8.52 19.03
CA TRP A 86 4.63 7.16 19.52
C TRP A 86 6.10 6.82 19.79
N GLU A 87 7.03 7.77 19.62
CA GLU A 87 8.47 7.50 19.79
C GLU A 87 8.82 6.95 21.18
N ASN A 88 9.66 5.92 21.20
CA ASN A 88 10.19 5.36 22.42
C ASN A 88 11.63 4.83 22.19
N PRO A 89 12.68 5.36 22.85
CA PRO A 89 12.67 6.51 23.77
C PRO A 89 12.44 7.86 23.07
N LYS A 90 11.93 8.84 23.83
CA LYS A 90 11.66 10.20 23.28
C LYS A 90 12.92 10.82 22.69
N GLY A 91 12.80 11.42 21.49
CA GLY A 91 13.91 12.02 20.76
C GLY A 91 14.65 11.07 19.81
N SER A 92 14.23 9.79 19.70
CA SER A 92 14.85 8.81 18.80
C SER A 92 14.41 8.91 17.34
N ASN A 93 13.31 9.62 17.05
CA ASN A 93 12.64 9.66 15.75
C ASN A 93 12.27 8.26 15.19
N THR A 94 12.13 7.27 16.08
CA THR A 94 11.72 5.91 15.74
C THR A 94 10.77 5.37 16.80
N VAL A 95 9.81 4.55 16.40
CA VAL A 95 8.85 3.92 17.34
C VAL A 95 9.46 2.70 18.05
N GLY A 96 10.71 2.35 17.73
CA GLY A 96 11.31 1.11 18.21
C GLY A 96 10.63 -0.15 17.63
N ILE A 97 10.93 -1.31 18.19
CA ILE A 97 10.27 -2.56 17.80
C ILE A 97 8.96 -2.67 18.60
N ILE A 98 7.84 -2.62 17.89
CA ILE A 98 6.52 -2.65 18.51
C ILE A 98 6.23 -4.05 19.04
N ASN A 99 5.76 -4.15 20.29
CA ASN A 99 5.39 -5.40 20.97
C ASN A 99 6.49 -6.48 20.96
N GLN A 100 7.75 -6.10 21.18
CA GLN A 100 8.88 -7.03 21.19
C GLN A 100 8.72 -8.14 22.23
N ALA A 101 8.11 -7.86 23.38
CA ALA A 101 7.93 -8.84 24.46
C ALA A 101 6.80 -9.84 24.18
N THR A 102 5.67 -9.35 23.64
CA THR A 102 4.46 -10.16 23.43
C THR A 102 4.35 -10.74 22.03
N LYS A 103 5.16 -10.22 21.08
CA LYS A 103 5.07 -10.53 19.64
C LYS A 103 3.65 -10.37 19.05
N GLY A 104 2.79 -9.60 19.74
CA GLY A 104 1.43 -9.33 19.31
C GLY A 104 1.40 -8.58 17.97
N GLY A 105 0.66 -9.10 16.99
CA GLY A 105 0.56 -8.51 15.66
C GLY A 105 1.70 -8.87 14.70
N TRP A 106 2.63 -9.75 15.11
CA TRP A 106 3.64 -10.30 14.21
C TRP A 106 3.08 -11.49 13.44
N LEU A 107 3.43 -11.59 12.16
CA LEU A 107 3.07 -12.76 11.36
C LEU A 107 3.85 -13.99 11.85
N PRO A 108 3.16 -15.13 12.06
CA PRO A 108 3.83 -16.36 12.50
C PRO A 108 4.82 -16.86 11.45
N GLU A 109 5.85 -17.57 11.87
CA GLU A 109 6.82 -18.19 10.98
C GLU A 109 6.19 -19.35 10.21
N LEU A 110 6.30 -19.34 8.88
CA LEU A 110 5.85 -20.44 8.01
C LEU A 110 7.07 -21.24 7.55
N PHE A 111 7.10 -22.56 7.82
CA PHE A 111 8.20 -23.46 7.47
C PHE A 111 9.58 -23.01 7.98
N GLY A 112 9.66 -22.32 9.13
CA GLY A 112 10.91 -21.80 9.69
C GLY A 112 11.46 -20.57 8.97
N GLN A 113 10.72 -19.99 8.04
CA GLN A 113 11.06 -18.75 7.36
C GLN A 113 10.24 -17.56 7.86
N LYS A 114 10.91 -16.48 8.29
CA LYS A 114 10.27 -15.26 8.82
C LYS A 114 9.36 -14.55 7.81
N TYR A 115 9.61 -14.72 6.52
CA TYR A 115 8.90 -14.00 5.45
C TYR A 115 7.90 -14.86 4.68
N GLY A 116 7.66 -16.11 5.08
CA GLY A 116 6.81 -17.04 4.34
C GLY A 116 5.38 -16.53 4.13
N TRP A 117 4.74 -16.01 5.17
CA TRP A 117 3.40 -15.42 5.08
C TRP A 117 3.34 -14.17 4.18
N ASN A 118 4.40 -13.37 4.17
CA ASN A 118 4.47 -12.18 3.31
C ASN A 118 4.40 -12.59 1.83
N VAL A 119 5.14 -13.61 1.44
CA VAL A 119 5.14 -14.15 0.07
C VAL A 119 3.76 -14.69 -0.29
N VAL A 120 3.13 -15.47 0.59
CA VAL A 120 1.79 -16.03 0.37
C VAL A 120 0.75 -14.94 0.17
N ILE A 121 0.72 -13.91 1.03
CA ILE A 121 -0.23 -12.80 0.93
C ILE A 121 -0.04 -12.06 -0.41
N VAL A 122 1.20 -11.74 -0.78
CA VAL A 122 1.52 -11.05 -2.05
C VAL A 122 1.09 -11.91 -3.24
N LEU A 123 1.32 -13.22 -3.21
CA LEU A 123 0.95 -14.14 -4.28
C LEU A 123 -0.58 -14.21 -4.45
N ILE A 124 -1.32 -14.34 -3.36
CA ILE A 124 -2.80 -14.32 -3.37
C ILE A 124 -3.31 -13.00 -3.94
N LEU A 125 -2.76 -11.86 -3.52
CA LEU A 125 -3.13 -10.56 -4.05
C LEU A 125 -2.84 -10.43 -5.55
N THR A 126 -1.68 -10.89 -6.01
CA THR A 126 -1.28 -10.85 -7.42
C THR A 126 -2.23 -11.68 -8.29
N VAL A 127 -2.52 -12.92 -7.87
CA VAL A 127 -3.47 -13.81 -8.58
C VAL A 127 -4.89 -13.22 -8.53
N GLY A 128 -5.31 -12.72 -7.38
CA GLY A 128 -6.62 -12.08 -7.22
C GLY A 128 -6.79 -10.87 -8.14
N MET A 129 -5.78 -10.00 -8.23
CA MET A 129 -5.81 -8.85 -9.14
C MET A 129 -5.79 -9.27 -10.61
N PHE A 130 -5.03 -10.30 -10.96
CA PHE A 130 -5.04 -10.83 -12.33
C PHE A 130 -6.43 -11.33 -12.73
N ILE A 131 -7.07 -12.12 -11.85
CA ILE A 131 -8.44 -12.62 -12.08
C ILE A 131 -9.42 -11.44 -12.17
N TYR A 132 -9.32 -10.48 -11.26
CA TYR A 132 -10.19 -9.31 -11.23
C TYR A 132 -10.11 -8.50 -12.52
N LEU A 133 -8.90 -8.18 -12.99
CA LEU A 133 -8.71 -7.37 -14.21
C LEU A 133 -9.10 -8.13 -15.48
N LYS A 134 -8.85 -9.44 -15.56
CA LYS A 134 -9.04 -10.21 -16.79
C LYS A 134 -10.46 -10.79 -16.95
N TYR A 135 -11.09 -11.22 -15.85
CA TYR A 135 -12.34 -11.98 -15.90
C TYR A 135 -13.55 -11.23 -15.35
N CYS A 136 -13.37 -10.16 -14.57
CA CYS A 136 -14.50 -9.42 -14.04
C CYS A 136 -14.98 -8.33 -15.02
N LYS A 137 -16.29 -8.11 -15.08
CA LYS A 137 -16.91 -7.00 -15.84
C LYS A 137 -16.26 -5.65 -15.50
N GLN A 138 -15.88 -5.47 -14.25
CA GLN A 138 -15.24 -4.27 -13.76
C GLN A 138 -13.84 -4.05 -14.37
N GLY A 139 -13.08 -5.11 -14.61
CA GLY A 139 -11.79 -5.03 -15.31
C GLY A 139 -11.93 -4.55 -16.75
N TYR A 140 -12.98 -5.02 -17.45
CA TYR A 140 -13.32 -4.53 -18.78
C TYR A 140 -13.70 -3.04 -18.77
N GLU A 141 -14.54 -2.59 -17.83
CA GLU A 141 -14.90 -1.18 -17.67
C GLU A 141 -13.67 -0.30 -17.45
N ILE A 142 -12.72 -0.76 -16.61
CA ILE A 142 -11.44 -0.06 -16.36
C ILE A 142 -10.62 0.07 -17.64
N ALA A 143 -10.50 -1.01 -18.43
CA ALA A 143 -9.74 -1.00 -19.68
C ALA A 143 -10.34 0.00 -20.70
N VAL A 144 -11.66 -0.01 -20.88
CA VAL A 144 -12.35 0.92 -21.80
C VAL A 144 -12.22 2.37 -21.36
N VAL A 145 -12.38 2.66 -20.06
CA VAL A 145 -12.19 4.02 -19.53
C VAL A 145 -10.74 4.49 -19.66
N GLY A 146 -9.77 3.58 -19.50
CA GLY A 146 -8.34 3.87 -19.63
C GLY A 146 -7.93 4.18 -21.07
N GLU A 147 -8.62 3.60 -22.06
CA GLU A 147 -8.35 3.86 -23.49
C GLU A 147 -8.99 5.17 -23.94
N SER A 148 -10.26 5.39 -23.60
CA SER A 148 -10.96 6.65 -23.93
C SER A 148 -12.19 6.87 -23.04
N GLU A 149 -12.20 7.96 -22.27
CA GLU A 149 -13.35 8.35 -21.47
C GLU A 149 -14.60 8.63 -22.31
N ASN A 150 -14.45 9.17 -23.52
CA ASN A 150 -15.56 9.48 -24.42
C ASN A 150 -16.18 8.17 -24.93
N THR A 151 -15.38 7.21 -25.37
CA THR A 151 -15.85 5.90 -25.82
C THR A 151 -16.59 5.17 -24.70
N ALA A 152 -16.09 5.23 -23.47
CA ALA A 152 -16.74 4.65 -22.30
C ALA A 152 -18.13 5.27 -22.05
N ARG A 153 -18.26 6.58 -22.19
CA ARG A 153 -19.56 7.28 -22.06
C ARG A 153 -20.58 6.87 -23.14
N TYR A 154 -20.13 6.72 -24.39
CA TYR A 154 -21.00 6.21 -25.47
C TYR A 154 -21.46 4.76 -25.22
N ALA A 155 -20.62 3.94 -24.60
CA ALA A 155 -20.97 2.59 -24.18
C ALA A 155 -21.85 2.52 -22.91
N GLY A 156 -22.28 3.67 -22.37
CA GLY A 156 -23.13 3.74 -21.16
C GLY A 156 -22.39 3.49 -19.84
N ILE A 157 -21.04 3.49 -19.84
CA ILE A 157 -20.24 3.26 -18.64
C ILE A 157 -20.16 4.55 -17.81
N GLN A 158 -20.43 4.44 -16.51
CA GLN A 158 -20.36 5.58 -15.59
C GLN A 158 -18.90 5.84 -15.16
N VAL A 159 -18.17 6.62 -15.98
CA VAL A 159 -16.74 6.91 -15.80
C VAL A 159 -16.40 7.34 -14.38
N LYS A 160 -17.17 8.23 -13.77
CA LYS A 160 -16.95 8.69 -12.38
C LYS A 160 -16.92 7.54 -11.37
N LYS A 161 -17.87 6.59 -11.46
CA LYS A 161 -17.92 5.44 -10.56
C LYS A 161 -16.74 4.50 -10.78
N VAL A 162 -16.34 4.31 -12.03
CA VAL A 162 -15.19 3.46 -12.37
C VAL A 162 -13.92 4.05 -11.77
N ILE A 163 -13.66 5.35 -11.93
CA ILE A 163 -12.49 6.04 -11.36
C ILE A 163 -12.45 5.87 -9.84
N ILE A 164 -13.53 6.23 -9.14
CA ILE A 164 -13.58 6.17 -7.67
C ILE A 164 -13.33 4.75 -7.18
N ARG A 165 -13.98 3.75 -7.79
CA ARG A 165 -13.84 2.35 -7.40
C ARG A 165 -12.43 1.82 -7.64
N THR A 166 -11.83 2.13 -8.79
CA THR A 166 -10.46 1.70 -9.13
C THR A 166 -9.45 2.25 -8.15
N MET A 167 -9.56 3.55 -7.84
CA MET A 167 -8.67 4.20 -6.88
C MET A 167 -8.88 3.68 -5.44
N ALA A 168 -10.12 3.36 -5.05
CA ALA A 168 -10.42 2.75 -3.76
C ALA A 168 -9.78 1.35 -3.63
N ILE A 169 -9.90 0.51 -4.65
CA ILE A 169 -9.26 -0.83 -4.67
C ILE A 169 -7.74 -0.70 -4.63
N SER A 170 -7.16 0.18 -5.45
CA SER A 170 -5.72 0.45 -5.44
C SER A 170 -5.25 0.93 -4.07
N GLY A 171 -6.00 1.83 -3.42
CA GLY A 171 -5.72 2.29 -2.06
C GLY A 171 -5.79 1.16 -1.03
N ALA A 172 -6.76 0.26 -1.13
CA ALA A 172 -6.87 -0.91 -0.26
C ALA A 172 -5.67 -1.84 -0.39
N ILE A 173 -5.21 -2.11 -1.61
CA ILE A 173 -4.01 -2.94 -1.86
C ILE A 173 -2.76 -2.28 -1.29
N CYS A 174 -2.59 -0.97 -1.46
CA CYS A 174 -1.52 -0.23 -0.82
C CYS A 174 -1.60 -0.33 0.72
N GLY A 175 -2.81 -0.31 1.28
CA GLY A 175 -3.06 -0.53 2.69
C GLY A 175 -2.56 -1.90 3.17
N ILE A 176 -2.92 -2.95 2.44
CA ILE A 176 -2.45 -4.31 2.73
C ILE A 176 -0.93 -4.42 2.60
N ALA A 177 -0.31 -3.75 1.61
CA ALA A 177 1.14 -3.71 1.50
C ALA A 177 1.80 -3.06 2.73
N GLY A 178 1.21 -1.96 3.26
CA GLY A 178 1.66 -1.36 4.52
C GLY A 178 1.54 -2.30 5.72
N PHE A 179 0.43 -3.04 5.83
CA PHE A 179 0.27 -4.08 6.84
C PHE A 179 1.37 -5.15 6.75
N VAL A 180 1.64 -5.68 5.56
CA VAL A 180 2.68 -6.71 5.34
C VAL A 180 4.07 -6.20 5.73
N ILE A 181 4.37 -4.92 5.48
CA ILE A 181 5.66 -4.32 5.86
C ILE A 181 5.77 -4.22 7.39
N VAL A 182 4.76 -3.69 8.07
CA VAL A 182 4.79 -3.48 9.52
C VAL A 182 4.74 -4.79 10.28
N SER A 183 3.82 -5.69 9.93
CA SER A 183 3.58 -6.94 10.64
C SER A 183 4.57 -8.05 10.28
N GLY A 184 5.08 -8.04 9.04
CA GLY A 184 5.88 -9.15 8.51
C GLY A 184 7.35 -8.87 8.27
N ALA A 185 7.77 -7.60 8.15
CA ALA A 185 9.16 -7.31 7.78
C ALA A 185 9.87 -6.40 8.76
N SER A 186 9.30 -5.23 9.07
CA SER A 186 10.01 -4.18 9.81
C SER A 186 9.72 -4.20 11.31
N HIS A 187 8.52 -4.59 11.72
CA HIS A 187 8.02 -4.55 13.10
C HIS A 187 8.18 -3.16 13.76
N THR A 188 8.45 -2.13 12.97
CA THR A 188 8.67 -0.76 13.38
C THR A 188 8.16 0.20 12.32
N ILE A 189 7.95 1.47 12.68
CA ILE A 189 7.67 2.53 11.74
C ILE A 189 8.80 3.55 11.80
N SER A 190 9.33 3.89 10.64
CA SER A 190 10.24 5.02 10.47
C SER A 190 9.93 5.75 9.17
N THR A 191 10.33 6.99 9.05
CA THR A 191 10.20 7.76 7.79
C THR A 191 10.96 7.10 6.63
N ALA A 192 11.92 6.23 6.92
CA ALA A 192 12.71 5.48 5.95
C ALA A 192 12.09 4.11 5.59
N THR A 193 11.08 3.62 6.32
CA THR A 193 10.50 2.27 6.10
C THR A 193 9.91 2.12 4.70
N ALA A 194 9.29 3.17 4.17
CA ALA A 194 8.77 3.19 2.80
C ALA A 194 9.85 3.11 1.70
N GLY A 195 11.09 3.55 1.99
CA GLY A 195 12.30 3.28 1.20
C GLY A 195 12.25 3.60 -0.31
N GLY A 196 11.32 4.44 -0.78
CA GLY A 196 11.18 4.72 -2.21
C GLY A 196 10.56 3.58 -3.04
N ARG A 197 10.05 2.54 -2.39
CA ARG A 197 9.49 1.34 -3.04
C ARG A 197 8.37 1.64 -4.04
N GLY A 198 7.65 2.76 -3.87
CA GLY A 198 6.63 3.15 -4.83
C GLY A 198 7.16 3.68 -6.14
N PHE A 199 8.29 4.40 -6.13
CA PHE A 199 8.93 4.76 -7.39
C PHE A 199 9.44 3.53 -8.12
N THR A 200 10.07 2.61 -7.38
CA THR A 200 10.47 1.33 -7.93
C THR A 200 9.28 0.58 -8.54
N ALA A 201 8.13 0.58 -7.85
CA ALA A 201 6.91 -0.05 -8.37
C ALA A 201 6.40 0.61 -9.67
N ILE A 202 6.48 1.95 -9.79
CA ILE A 202 6.14 2.65 -11.03
C ILE A 202 7.08 2.23 -12.16
N ILE A 203 8.38 2.19 -11.91
CA ILE A 203 9.37 1.76 -12.91
C ILE A 203 9.08 0.32 -13.36
N VAL A 204 8.81 -0.59 -12.41
CA VAL A 204 8.44 -1.98 -12.70
C VAL A 204 7.18 -2.06 -13.56
N ALA A 205 6.15 -1.27 -13.25
CA ALA A 205 4.89 -1.26 -13.99
C ALA A 205 5.09 -0.81 -15.45
N TRP A 206 5.86 0.23 -15.68
CA TRP A 206 6.17 0.74 -17.02
C TRP A 206 7.04 -0.24 -17.81
N LEU A 207 8.07 -0.79 -17.18
CA LEU A 207 8.99 -1.74 -17.82
C LEU A 207 8.28 -3.04 -18.23
N SER A 208 7.30 -3.47 -17.45
CA SER A 208 6.50 -4.67 -17.73
C SER A 208 5.31 -4.45 -18.66
N LYS A 209 5.11 -3.23 -19.18
CA LYS A 209 3.95 -2.86 -20.01
C LYS A 209 2.61 -3.28 -19.38
N PHE A 210 2.50 -3.16 -18.05
CA PHE A 210 1.33 -3.54 -17.25
C PHE A 210 0.92 -5.03 -17.33
N ASN A 211 1.81 -5.91 -17.78
CA ASN A 211 1.57 -7.34 -17.77
C ASN A 211 1.95 -7.93 -16.40
N THR A 212 0.97 -8.50 -15.70
CA THR A 212 1.12 -8.98 -14.32
C THR A 212 2.26 -10.00 -14.14
N PHE A 213 2.42 -10.95 -15.08
CA PHE A 213 3.48 -11.94 -15.00
C PHE A 213 4.87 -11.33 -15.21
N ILE A 214 4.99 -10.42 -16.17
CA ILE A 214 6.25 -9.72 -16.43
C ILE A 214 6.60 -8.81 -15.24
N MET A 215 5.61 -8.17 -14.59
CA MET A 215 5.82 -7.37 -13.39
C MET A 215 6.48 -8.18 -12.26
N VAL A 216 6.04 -9.40 -12.03
CA VAL A 216 6.64 -10.27 -11.00
C VAL A 216 8.09 -10.59 -11.35
N ALA A 217 8.39 -10.96 -12.60
CA ALA A 217 9.75 -11.27 -13.05
C ALA A 217 10.69 -10.05 -12.96
N VAL A 218 10.22 -8.88 -13.43
CA VAL A 218 10.99 -7.63 -13.39
C VAL A 218 11.22 -7.17 -11.94
N SER A 219 10.21 -7.27 -11.08
CA SER A 219 10.33 -6.90 -9.68
C SER A 219 11.37 -7.78 -8.96
N PHE A 220 11.38 -9.09 -9.24
CA PHE A 220 12.38 -10.01 -8.71
C PHE A 220 13.79 -9.64 -9.20
N GLY A 221 13.94 -9.32 -10.49
CA GLY A 221 15.22 -8.87 -11.06
C GLY A 221 15.76 -7.59 -10.42
N ILE A 222 14.89 -6.59 -10.18
CA ILE A 222 15.29 -5.33 -9.53
C ILE A 222 15.69 -5.57 -8.07
N VAL A 223 14.96 -6.41 -7.33
CA VAL A 223 15.32 -6.75 -5.94
C VAL A 223 16.67 -7.48 -5.92
N PHE A 224 16.91 -8.39 -6.83
CA PHE A 224 18.19 -9.09 -6.94
C PHE A 224 19.36 -8.13 -7.21
N MET A 225 19.17 -7.18 -8.12
CA MET A 225 20.20 -6.15 -8.40
C MET A 225 20.42 -5.18 -7.24
N ASN A 226 19.44 -4.98 -6.37
CA ASN A 226 19.55 -4.06 -5.24
C ASN A 226 20.22 -4.72 -4.01
N GLN A 227 20.29 -6.03 -3.97
CA GLN A 227 20.90 -6.81 -2.89
C GLN A 227 22.35 -7.27 -3.20
N GLY A 228 22.74 -7.27 -4.47
CA GLY A 228 24.09 -7.59 -4.93
C GLY A 228 24.95 -6.37 -5.09
#